data_eac030713f374019f4763c83235497b7
#
_entry.id   eac030713f374019f4763c83235497b7
#
_cell.length_a   1.000
_cell.length_b   1.000
_cell.length_c   1.000
_cell.angle_alpha   90.00
_cell.angle_beta   90.00
_cell.angle_gamma   90.00
#
_symmetry.space_group_name_H-M   'P 1'
#
loop_
_entity.id
_entity.type
_entity.pdbx_description
1 polymer ?
#
loop_
_entity_poly.entity_id
_entity_poly.type
_entity_poly.pdbx_seq_one_letter_code
_entity_poly.pdbx_strand_id
1 'polypeptide(L)'
;AVVWAKLDDKIRGFVVERGMPGFETPKIEGKFSLRASVTGEIVLNEVEVPEENLLPNAKGLSGPFGCLNKARYGIAWGAMGAAEFCWLAAREYTLERKQFGRPLASNQLVQRKLADMQTEITLGLQGALRIGRLMDNDNCPVENISMMKRNNCGKALEIARMARDMHGGNGISDEYHVIRHVMNLETVNTYEGTHDIHALILGRAQTNLQAFF
;
A
#
# COMPACT_ATOMS: atom_id res chain seq x y z
N ALA A 1 6.11 -3.26 20.85
CA ALA A 1 6.65 -2.87 19.52
C ALA A 1 7.88 -3.71 19.18
N VAL A 2 8.19 -3.84 17.90
CA VAL A 2 9.51 -4.29 17.44
C VAL A 2 10.30 -3.06 17.03
N VAL A 3 11.45 -2.86 17.66
CA VAL A 3 12.31 -1.70 17.45
C VAL A 3 13.65 -2.16 16.87
N TRP A 4 14.08 -1.51 15.81
CA TRP A 4 15.39 -1.74 15.20
C TRP A 4 16.37 -0.69 15.67
N ALA A 5 17.40 -1.10 16.38
CA ALA A 5 18.41 -0.24 16.95
C ALA A 5 19.82 -0.81 16.80
N LYS A 6 20.83 0.00 17.05
CA LYS A 6 22.23 -0.44 17.06
C LYS A 6 22.57 -1.07 18.42
N LEU A 7 23.16 -2.25 18.38
CA LEU A 7 23.86 -2.89 19.49
C LEU A 7 25.25 -3.26 18.98
N ASP A 8 26.31 -2.77 19.61
CA ASP A 8 27.71 -2.93 19.19
C ASP A 8 27.91 -2.62 17.69
N ASP A 9 27.42 -1.45 17.27
CA ASP A 9 27.43 -0.95 15.89
C ASP A 9 26.69 -1.81 14.85
N LYS A 10 25.97 -2.83 15.28
CA LYS A 10 25.18 -3.71 14.41
C LYS A 10 23.69 -3.46 14.63
N ILE A 11 22.92 -3.40 13.55
CA ILE A 11 21.46 -3.32 13.64
C ILE A 11 20.91 -4.64 14.16
N ARG A 12 20.10 -4.55 15.23
CA ARG A 12 19.41 -5.67 15.87
C ARG A 12 17.94 -5.31 16.09
N GLY A 13 17.09 -6.31 16.25
CA GLY A 13 15.68 -6.14 16.57
C GLY A 13 15.42 -6.40 18.05
N PHE A 14 14.58 -5.60 18.67
CA PHE A 14 14.20 -5.69 20.07
C PHE A 14 12.68 -5.71 20.21
N VAL A 15 12.16 -6.55 21.09
CA VAL A 15 10.77 -6.52 21.51
C VAL A 15 10.65 -5.55 22.70
N VAL A 16 10.00 -4.41 22.47
CA VAL A 16 9.73 -3.43 23.53
C VAL A 16 8.27 -3.58 23.97
N GLU A 17 8.07 -3.94 25.23
CA GLU A 17 6.76 -4.29 25.77
C GLU A 17 6.06 -3.05 26.34
N ARG A 18 4.74 -3.07 26.27
CA ARG A 18 3.92 -2.03 26.87
C ARG A 18 4.12 -2.05 28.40
N GLY A 19 4.35 -0.90 28.98
CA GLY A 19 4.59 -0.74 30.41
C GLY A 19 6.07 -0.69 30.81
N MET A 20 7.00 -0.89 29.89
CA MET A 20 8.43 -0.61 30.15
C MET A 20 8.59 0.89 30.46
N PRO A 21 9.33 1.26 31.53
CA PRO A 21 9.57 2.65 31.86
C PRO A 21 10.19 3.42 30.69
N GLY A 22 9.69 4.62 30.41
CA GLY A 22 10.16 5.45 29.30
C GLY A 22 9.63 5.07 27.91
N PHE A 23 8.81 4.04 27.78
CA PHE A 23 8.17 3.65 26.54
C PHE A 23 6.72 4.18 26.46
N GLU A 24 6.47 5.07 25.51
CA GLU A 24 5.14 5.62 25.28
C GLU A 24 4.73 5.46 23.81
N THR A 25 3.42 5.35 23.57
CA THR A 25 2.85 5.19 22.23
C THR A 25 1.65 6.12 22.02
N PRO A 26 1.86 7.45 21.98
CA PRO A 26 0.77 8.39 21.77
C PRO A 26 0.14 8.19 20.40
N LYS A 27 -1.20 8.26 20.36
CA LYS A 27 -1.97 8.07 19.15
C LYS A 27 -1.91 9.31 18.28
N ILE A 28 -1.72 9.12 16.97
CA ILE A 28 -1.84 10.19 15.97
C ILE A 28 -3.32 10.36 15.63
N GLU A 29 -3.84 11.56 15.88
CA GLU A 29 -5.22 11.95 15.57
C GLU A 29 -5.29 12.75 14.25
N GLY A 30 -6.49 12.90 13.69
CA GLY A 30 -6.74 13.78 12.56
C GLY A 30 -6.30 13.27 11.21
N LYS A 31 -6.01 11.99 11.04
CA LYS A 31 -5.72 11.42 9.72
C LYS A 31 -6.95 11.45 8.81
N PHE A 32 -6.77 11.79 7.53
CA PHE A 32 -7.80 11.68 6.50
C PHE A 32 -7.81 10.33 5.78
N SER A 33 -6.83 9.49 6.01
CA SER A 33 -6.61 8.20 5.37
C SER A 33 -6.45 7.10 6.39
N LEU A 34 -6.90 5.89 6.08
CA LEU A 34 -6.81 4.71 6.95
C LEU A 34 -7.26 5.00 8.39
N ARG A 35 -8.40 5.68 8.53
CA ARG A 35 -8.89 6.18 9.83
C ARG A 35 -9.26 5.06 10.79
N ALA A 36 -9.61 3.88 10.28
CA ALA A 36 -9.87 2.68 11.09
C ALA A 36 -8.58 1.98 11.57
N SER A 37 -7.43 2.31 10.97
CA SER A 37 -6.13 1.80 11.40
C SER A 37 -5.49 2.75 12.41
N VAL A 38 -5.38 2.31 13.65
CA VAL A 38 -4.73 3.11 14.70
C VAL A 38 -3.25 3.26 14.37
N THR A 39 -2.79 4.50 14.32
CA THR A 39 -1.39 4.86 14.10
C THR A 39 -0.91 5.69 15.29
N GLY A 40 0.31 5.46 15.74
CA GLY A 40 0.88 6.18 16.86
C GLY A 40 2.36 6.49 16.63
N GLU A 41 2.91 7.26 17.52
CA GLU A 41 4.36 7.45 17.65
C GLU A 41 4.95 6.38 18.57
N ILE A 42 6.24 6.15 18.45
CA ILE A 42 7.03 5.40 19.43
C ILE A 42 7.97 6.38 20.08
N VAL A 43 7.76 6.65 21.36
CA VAL A 43 8.63 7.50 22.18
C VAL A 43 9.44 6.59 23.08
N LEU A 44 10.77 6.73 23.01
CA LEU A 44 11.73 5.96 23.81
C LEU A 44 12.59 6.94 24.59
N ASN A 45 12.45 6.93 25.90
CA ASN A 45 13.24 7.76 26.80
C ASN A 45 13.98 6.83 27.79
N GLU A 46 15.23 6.53 27.50
CA GLU A 46 16.09 5.68 28.32
C GLU A 46 15.45 4.32 28.68
N VAL A 47 14.76 3.70 27.70
CA VAL A 47 14.07 2.41 27.91
C VAL A 47 15.12 1.31 28.02
N GLU A 48 15.17 0.66 29.19
CA GLU A 48 16.00 -0.53 29.39
C GLU A 48 15.27 -1.75 28.85
N VAL A 49 15.90 -2.45 27.89
CA VAL A 49 15.33 -3.64 27.23
C VAL A 49 16.15 -4.87 27.68
N PRO A 50 15.53 -5.88 28.31
CA PRO A 50 16.21 -7.09 28.72
C PRO A 50 16.81 -7.87 27.54
N GLU A 51 17.86 -8.62 27.78
CA GLU A 51 18.57 -9.38 26.73
C GLU A 51 17.66 -10.44 26.07
N GLU A 52 16.75 -11.04 26.83
CA GLU A 52 15.77 -12.01 26.30
C GLU A 52 14.81 -11.41 25.28
N ASN A 53 14.64 -10.09 25.25
CA ASN A 53 13.82 -9.38 24.27
C ASN A 53 14.57 -9.09 22.96
N LEU A 54 15.83 -9.47 22.86
CA LEU A 54 16.60 -9.40 21.62
C LEU A 54 16.16 -10.49 20.65
N LEU A 55 15.83 -10.11 19.42
CA LEU A 55 15.51 -11.07 18.35
C LEU A 55 16.80 -11.84 17.93
N PRO A 56 16.92 -13.14 18.25
CA PRO A 56 18.20 -13.85 18.15
C PRO A 56 18.69 -14.00 16.71
N ASN A 57 17.77 -14.17 15.77
CA ASN A 57 18.08 -14.45 14.36
C ASN A 57 18.10 -13.21 13.47
N ALA A 58 17.71 -12.03 14.00
CA ALA A 58 17.67 -10.79 13.23
C ALA A 58 19.03 -10.07 13.34
N LYS A 59 19.78 -10.04 12.24
CA LYS A 59 21.08 -9.37 12.15
C LYS A 59 21.13 -8.45 10.94
N GLY A 60 21.49 -7.16 11.18
CA GLY A 60 21.57 -6.17 10.12
C GLY A 60 20.19 -5.78 9.55
N LEU A 61 20.19 -5.18 8.37
CA LEU A 61 18.98 -4.72 7.69
C LEU A 61 18.14 -5.84 7.06
N SER A 62 18.67 -7.07 6.96
CA SER A 62 17.93 -8.20 6.40
C SER A 62 16.66 -8.53 7.20
N GLY A 63 16.68 -8.32 8.52
CA GLY A 63 15.52 -8.50 9.39
C GLY A 63 14.33 -7.62 8.97
N PRO A 64 14.43 -6.28 9.04
CA PRO A 64 13.36 -5.40 8.65
C PRO A 64 12.96 -5.53 7.17
N PHE A 65 13.92 -5.67 6.26
CA PHE A 65 13.60 -5.82 4.84
C PHE A 65 12.90 -7.13 4.51
N GLY A 66 13.18 -8.21 5.24
CA GLY A 66 12.44 -9.47 5.09
C GLY A 66 10.95 -9.31 5.41
N CYS A 67 10.62 -8.57 6.48
CA CYS A 67 9.22 -8.24 6.82
C CYS A 67 8.59 -7.32 5.76
N LEU A 68 9.30 -6.27 5.35
CA LEU A 68 8.82 -5.31 4.37
C LEU A 68 8.52 -5.95 3.01
N ASN A 69 9.33 -6.89 2.55
CA ASN A 69 9.08 -7.57 1.27
C ASN A 69 7.78 -8.38 1.29
N LYS A 70 7.49 -9.09 2.40
CA LYS A 70 6.23 -9.80 2.57
C LYS A 70 5.03 -8.84 2.65
N ALA A 71 5.17 -7.75 3.40
CA ALA A 71 4.14 -6.72 3.52
C ALA A 71 3.84 -6.06 2.16
N ARG A 72 4.86 -5.67 1.40
CA ARG A 72 4.73 -5.08 0.05
C ARG A 72 3.98 -5.98 -0.93
N TYR A 73 4.24 -7.29 -0.87
CA TYR A 73 3.49 -8.27 -1.66
C TYR A 73 2.01 -8.30 -1.28
N GLY A 74 1.69 -8.34 0.03
CA GLY A 74 0.31 -8.27 0.51
C GLY A 74 -0.41 -6.97 0.12
N ILE A 75 0.31 -5.84 0.16
CA ILE A 75 -0.20 -4.53 -0.28
C ILE A 75 -0.55 -4.53 -1.78
N ALA A 76 0.27 -5.18 -2.62
CA ALA A 76 -0.02 -5.29 -4.04
C ALA A 76 -1.35 -6.00 -4.34
N TRP A 77 -1.74 -6.98 -3.54
CA TRP A 77 -3.07 -7.62 -3.60
C TRP A 77 -4.18 -6.71 -3.07
N GLY A 78 -3.99 -6.16 -1.87
CA GLY A 78 -5.01 -5.32 -1.23
C GLY A 78 -5.37 -4.07 -2.05
N ALA A 79 -4.40 -3.49 -2.76
CA ALA A 79 -4.63 -2.36 -3.66
C ALA A 79 -5.58 -2.75 -4.81
N MET A 80 -5.42 -3.94 -5.39
CA MET A 80 -6.32 -4.40 -6.46
C MET A 80 -7.73 -4.69 -5.96
N GLY A 81 -7.90 -5.20 -4.73
CA GLY A 81 -9.23 -5.36 -4.13
C GLY A 81 -9.95 -4.02 -3.94
N ALA A 82 -9.24 -2.97 -3.53
CA ALA A 82 -9.81 -1.63 -3.46
C ALA A 82 -10.17 -1.07 -4.86
N ALA A 83 -9.35 -1.34 -5.86
CA ALA A 83 -9.62 -0.96 -7.25
C ALA A 83 -10.85 -1.67 -7.81
N GLU A 84 -11.00 -2.97 -7.53
CA GLU A 84 -12.16 -3.77 -7.92
C GLU A 84 -13.46 -3.21 -7.33
N PHE A 85 -13.46 -2.90 -6.04
CA PHE A 85 -14.60 -2.25 -5.41
C PHE A 85 -14.96 -0.94 -6.13
N CYS A 86 -13.98 -0.06 -6.37
CA CYS A 86 -14.22 1.23 -7.02
C CYS A 86 -14.76 1.06 -8.45
N TRP A 87 -14.24 0.10 -9.19
CA TRP A 87 -14.72 -0.22 -10.54
C TRP A 87 -16.16 -0.71 -10.53
N LEU A 88 -16.50 -1.67 -9.64
CA LEU A 88 -17.87 -2.19 -9.51
C LEU A 88 -18.83 -1.08 -9.10
N ALA A 89 -18.51 -0.28 -8.09
CA ALA A 89 -19.34 0.82 -7.64
C ALA A 89 -19.60 1.84 -8.76
N ALA A 90 -18.56 2.21 -9.52
CA ALA A 90 -18.70 3.13 -10.64
C ALA A 90 -19.54 2.54 -11.78
N ARG A 91 -19.39 1.25 -12.07
CA ARG A 91 -20.17 0.54 -13.07
C ARG A 91 -21.67 0.55 -12.70
N GLU A 92 -22.01 0.14 -11.47
CA GLU A 92 -23.39 0.11 -10.98
C GLU A 92 -24.02 1.47 -10.98
N TYR A 93 -23.33 2.46 -10.39
CA TYR A 93 -23.79 3.84 -10.36
C TYR A 93 -24.09 4.40 -11.76
N THR A 94 -23.20 4.19 -12.73
CA THR A 94 -23.38 4.74 -14.08
C THR A 94 -24.43 4.01 -14.92
N LEU A 95 -24.77 2.76 -14.58
CA LEU A 95 -25.89 2.04 -15.17
C LEU A 95 -27.24 2.56 -14.67
N GLU A 96 -27.32 2.93 -13.40
CA GLU A 96 -28.57 3.41 -12.77
C GLU A 96 -28.80 4.90 -12.99
N ARG A 97 -27.75 5.73 -12.83
CA ARG A 97 -27.85 7.18 -12.95
C ARG A 97 -28.13 7.61 -14.38
N LYS A 98 -29.23 8.32 -14.56
CA LYS A 98 -29.64 8.86 -15.86
C LYS A 98 -29.42 10.38 -15.94
N GLN A 99 -28.88 10.82 -17.06
CA GLN A 99 -28.86 12.22 -17.49
C GLN A 99 -29.10 12.29 -19.00
N PHE A 100 -29.72 13.37 -19.47
CA PHE A 100 -30.10 13.51 -20.87
C PHE A 100 -30.94 12.33 -21.39
N GLY A 101 -31.83 11.79 -20.54
CA GLY A 101 -32.76 10.72 -20.87
C GLY A 101 -32.19 9.31 -20.94
N ARG A 102 -30.90 9.11 -20.62
CA ARG A 102 -30.23 7.78 -20.73
C ARG A 102 -29.23 7.55 -19.59
N PRO A 103 -28.87 6.27 -19.29
CA PRO A 103 -27.85 5.96 -18.30
C PRO A 103 -26.49 6.61 -18.64
N LEU A 104 -25.73 7.04 -17.64
CA LEU A 104 -24.38 7.56 -17.83
C LEU A 104 -23.46 6.55 -18.55
N ALA A 105 -23.64 5.25 -18.26
CA ALA A 105 -22.88 4.17 -18.90
C ALA A 105 -23.05 4.10 -20.42
N SER A 106 -24.05 4.76 -21.02
CA SER A 106 -24.20 4.85 -22.46
C SER A 106 -23.22 5.84 -23.13
N ASN A 107 -22.47 6.61 -22.35
CA ASN A 107 -21.49 7.56 -22.88
C ASN A 107 -20.16 6.88 -23.15
N GLN A 108 -19.55 7.14 -24.31
CA GLN A 108 -18.29 6.52 -24.72
C GLN A 108 -17.14 6.79 -23.74
N LEU A 109 -17.05 7.99 -23.14
CA LEU A 109 -16.02 8.33 -22.15
C LEU A 109 -16.18 7.55 -20.85
N VAL A 110 -17.41 7.21 -20.45
CA VAL A 110 -17.67 6.33 -19.30
C VAL A 110 -17.29 4.90 -19.62
N GLN A 111 -17.70 4.38 -20.78
CA GLN A 111 -17.34 3.02 -21.21
C GLN A 111 -15.83 2.82 -21.32
N ARG A 112 -15.13 3.81 -21.87
CA ARG A 112 -13.66 3.80 -21.95
C ARG A 112 -13.04 3.69 -20.55
N LYS A 113 -13.45 4.55 -19.60
CA LYS A 113 -12.94 4.49 -18.22
C LYS A 113 -13.17 3.11 -17.59
N LEU A 114 -14.36 2.53 -17.76
CA LEU A 114 -14.67 1.18 -17.23
C LEU A 114 -13.78 0.10 -17.86
N ALA A 115 -13.51 0.17 -19.15
CA ALA A 115 -12.63 -0.77 -19.85
C ALA A 115 -11.18 -0.63 -19.38
N ASP A 116 -10.67 0.60 -19.25
CA ASP A 116 -9.31 0.89 -18.77
C ASP A 116 -9.14 0.36 -17.34
N MET A 117 -10.11 0.62 -16.43
CA MET A 117 -10.11 0.11 -15.05
C MET A 117 -10.03 -1.41 -15.01
N GLN A 118 -10.91 -2.10 -15.74
CA GLN A 118 -10.95 -3.56 -15.77
C GLN A 118 -9.64 -4.16 -16.28
N THR A 119 -9.07 -3.56 -17.32
CA THR A 119 -7.81 -4.00 -17.90
C THR A 119 -6.68 -3.93 -16.87
N GLU A 120 -6.51 -2.79 -16.21
CA GLU A 120 -5.45 -2.59 -15.21
C GLU A 120 -5.62 -3.49 -13.99
N ILE A 121 -6.85 -3.70 -13.51
CA ILE A 121 -7.16 -4.63 -12.42
C ILE A 121 -6.74 -6.06 -12.83
N THR A 122 -7.14 -6.50 -14.01
CA THR A 122 -6.83 -7.85 -14.50
C THR A 122 -5.32 -8.07 -14.58
N LEU A 123 -4.59 -7.15 -15.18
CA LEU A 123 -3.13 -7.21 -15.29
C LEU A 123 -2.44 -7.17 -13.93
N GLY A 124 -2.92 -6.31 -13.03
CA GLY A 124 -2.39 -6.19 -11.66
C GLY A 124 -2.57 -7.47 -10.84
N LEU A 125 -3.74 -8.12 -10.94
CA LEU A 125 -4.03 -9.40 -10.29
C LEU A 125 -3.17 -10.53 -10.85
N GLN A 126 -3.02 -10.62 -12.18
CA GLN A 126 -2.16 -11.64 -12.83
C GLN A 126 -0.69 -11.44 -12.44
N GLY A 127 -0.22 -10.18 -12.41
CA GLY A 127 1.12 -9.86 -11.94
C GLY A 127 1.37 -10.28 -10.49
N ALA A 128 0.44 -9.95 -9.59
CA ALA A 128 0.53 -10.34 -8.18
C ALA A 128 0.51 -11.87 -8.01
N LEU A 129 -0.34 -12.58 -8.74
CA LEU A 129 -0.36 -14.06 -8.75
C LEU A 129 0.97 -14.65 -9.22
N ARG A 130 1.56 -14.09 -10.27
CA ARG A 130 2.87 -14.53 -10.76
C ARG A 130 3.96 -14.35 -9.72
N ILE A 131 3.97 -13.19 -9.03
CA ILE A 131 4.92 -12.93 -7.94
C ILE A 131 4.75 -13.94 -6.81
N GLY A 132 3.52 -14.25 -6.38
CA GLY A 132 3.26 -15.26 -5.35
C GLY A 132 3.86 -16.62 -5.71
N ARG A 133 3.63 -17.09 -6.93
CA ARG A 133 4.21 -18.36 -7.42
C ARG A 133 5.75 -18.37 -7.48
N LEU A 134 6.36 -17.20 -7.73
CA LEU A 134 7.82 -17.07 -7.66
C LEU A 134 8.31 -17.09 -6.22
N MET A 135 7.58 -16.49 -5.29
CA MET A 135 7.90 -16.51 -3.86
C MET A 135 7.75 -17.91 -3.26
N ASP A 136 6.72 -18.67 -3.65
CA ASP A 136 6.52 -20.06 -3.21
C ASP A 136 7.66 -20.99 -3.62
N ASN A 137 8.39 -20.65 -4.68
CA ASN A 137 9.55 -21.39 -5.17
C ASN A 137 10.90 -20.77 -4.78
N ASP A 138 10.93 -19.84 -3.82
CA ASP A 138 12.12 -19.09 -3.38
C ASP A 138 12.91 -18.43 -4.53
N ASN A 139 12.24 -18.05 -5.61
CA ASN A 139 12.83 -17.51 -6.84
C ASN A 139 12.22 -16.17 -7.24
N CYS A 140 11.98 -15.30 -6.26
CA CYS A 140 11.44 -13.96 -6.49
C CYS A 140 12.45 -12.89 -6.10
N PRO A 141 13.12 -12.24 -7.07
CA PRO A 141 13.90 -11.04 -6.80
C PRO A 141 13.05 -9.96 -6.13
N VAL A 142 13.66 -9.25 -5.17
CA VAL A 142 12.92 -8.20 -4.40
C VAL A 142 12.44 -7.06 -5.28
N GLU A 143 13.10 -6.80 -6.38
CA GLU A 143 12.72 -5.82 -7.39
C GLU A 143 11.37 -6.15 -8.03
N ASN A 144 11.06 -7.42 -8.22
CA ASN A 144 9.75 -7.85 -8.75
C ASN A 144 8.61 -7.52 -7.78
N ILE A 145 8.84 -7.68 -6.47
CA ILE A 145 7.90 -7.27 -5.43
C ILE A 145 7.72 -5.75 -5.44
N SER A 146 8.82 -5.00 -5.54
CA SER A 146 8.80 -3.54 -5.67
C SER A 146 8.03 -3.07 -6.90
N MET A 147 8.23 -3.73 -8.05
CA MET A 147 7.52 -3.46 -9.29
C MET A 147 6.00 -3.65 -9.11
N MET A 148 5.60 -4.75 -8.49
CA MET A 148 4.19 -5.06 -8.32
C MET A 148 3.51 -4.12 -7.31
N LYS A 149 4.17 -3.81 -6.19
CA LYS A 149 3.66 -2.83 -5.22
C LYS A 149 3.49 -1.46 -5.88
N ARG A 150 4.51 -0.98 -6.60
CA ARG A 150 4.48 0.29 -7.31
C ARG A 150 3.33 0.35 -8.31
N ASN A 151 3.25 -0.65 -9.20
CA ASN A 151 2.22 -0.70 -10.25
C ASN A 151 0.81 -0.73 -9.64
N ASN A 152 0.55 -1.70 -8.78
CA ASN A 152 -0.81 -1.96 -8.30
C ASN A 152 -1.33 -0.82 -7.41
N CYS A 153 -0.50 -0.23 -6.55
CA CYS A 153 -0.91 0.92 -5.74
C CYS A 153 -1.18 2.16 -6.58
N GLY A 154 -0.31 2.46 -7.55
CA GLY A 154 -0.50 3.59 -8.45
C GLY A 154 -1.77 3.43 -9.30
N LYS A 155 -1.96 2.26 -9.91
CA LYS A 155 -3.15 1.97 -10.73
C LYS A 155 -4.44 1.95 -9.91
N ALA A 156 -4.42 1.40 -8.70
CA ALA A 156 -5.57 1.42 -7.81
C ALA A 156 -6.00 2.86 -7.45
N LEU A 157 -5.03 3.74 -7.19
CA LEU A 157 -5.30 5.14 -6.91
C LEU A 157 -5.90 5.87 -8.13
N GLU A 158 -5.35 5.65 -9.33
CA GLU A 158 -5.91 6.17 -10.58
C GLU A 158 -7.35 5.68 -10.78
N ILE A 159 -7.63 4.40 -10.57
CA ILE A 159 -8.96 3.79 -10.69
C ILE A 159 -9.93 4.40 -9.68
N ALA A 160 -9.51 4.54 -8.42
CA ALA A 160 -10.36 5.15 -7.39
C ALA A 160 -10.70 6.61 -7.72
N ARG A 161 -9.76 7.39 -8.23
CA ARG A 161 -10.00 8.77 -8.71
C ARG A 161 -10.94 8.82 -9.90
N MET A 162 -10.83 7.89 -10.85
CA MET A 162 -11.78 7.76 -11.97
C MET A 162 -13.17 7.41 -11.47
N ALA A 163 -13.31 6.46 -10.54
CA ALA A 163 -14.57 6.09 -9.93
C ALA A 163 -15.23 7.28 -9.22
N ARG A 164 -14.46 8.02 -8.40
CA ARG A 164 -14.92 9.23 -7.73
C ARG A 164 -15.45 10.26 -8.75
N ASP A 165 -14.71 10.47 -9.84
CA ASP A 165 -15.09 11.39 -10.91
C ASP A 165 -16.42 10.95 -11.60
N MET A 166 -16.57 9.66 -11.88
CA MET A 166 -17.76 9.09 -12.52
C MET A 166 -19.04 9.21 -11.65
N HIS A 167 -18.90 9.32 -10.34
CA HIS A 167 -20.01 9.60 -9.42
C HIS A 167 -20.40 11.08 -9.35
N GLY A 168 -19.61 11.98 -9.96
CA GLY A 168 -19.86 13.43 -9.89
C GLY A 168 -19.83 13.94 -8.43
N GLY A 169 -20.82 14.75 -8.05
CA GLY A 169 -20.96 15.27 -6.68
C GLY A 169 -21.12 14.16 -5.63
N ASN A 170 -21.81 13.08 -5.96
CA ASN A 170 -21.96 11.91 -5.09
C ASN A 170 -20.64 11.22 -4.78
N GLY A 171 -19.65 11.35 -5.64
CA GLY A 171 -18.30 10.80 -5.42
C GLY A 171 -17.52 11.45 -4.27
N ILE A 172 -18.02 12.52 -3.67
CA ILE A 172 -17.44 13.19 -2.50
C ILE A 172 -18.11 12.73 -1.19
N SER A 173 -19.31 12.14 -1.28
CA SER A 173 -20.04 11.63 -0.12
C SER A 173 -19.48 10.29 0.35
N ASP A 174 -19.45 10.06 1.67
CA ASP A 174 -19.06 8.79 2.26
C ASP A 174 -20.10 7.67 2.02
N GLU A 175 -21.32 8.02 1.64
CA GLU A 175 -22.39 7.11 1.26
C GLU A 175 -21.99 6.15 0.13
N TYR A 176 -21.20 6.64 -0.84
CA TYR A 176 -20.76 5.85 -2.00
C TYR A 176 -19.37 5.19 -1.80
N HIS A 177 -18.69 5.52 -0.72
CA HIS A 177 -17.40 4.96 -0.31
C HIS A 177 -16.20 5.18 -1.25
N VAL A 178 -16.40 5.63 -2.49
CA VAL A 178 -15.30 5.81 -3.47
C VAL A 178 -14.26 6.84 -3.00
N ILE A 179 -14.71 7.95 -2.37
CA ILE A 179 -13.79 8.95 -1.82
C ILE A 179 -12.94 8.38 -0.68
N ARG A 180 -13.50 7.49 0.14
CA ARG A 180 -12.75 6.81 1.20
C ARG A 180 -11.61 5.98 0.61
N HIS A 181 -11.86 5.26 -0.50
CA HIS A 181 -10.82 4.51 -1.19
C HIS A 181 -9.75 5.42 -1.81
N VAL A 182 -10.14 6.57 -2.37
CA VAL A 182 -9.17 7.58 -2.85
C VAL A 182 -8.24 8.00 -1.70
N MET A 183 -8.82 8.44 -0.58
CA MET A 183 -8.03 8.87 0.59
C MET A 183 -7.13 7.76 1.13
N ASN A 184 -7.64 6.54 1.25
CA ASN A 184 -6.87 5.40 1.74
C ASN A 184 -5.72 5.03 0.79
N LEU A 185 -5.97 5.04 -0.51
CA LEU A 185 -4.97 4.69 -1.52
C LEU A 185 -3.85 5.73 -1.66
N GLU A 186 -4.07 6.99 -1.27
CA GLU A 186 -2.97 7.96 -1.15
C GLU A 186 -1.93 7.48 -0.12
N THR A 187 -2.37 6.96 1.03
CA THR A 187 -1.45 6.35 2.00
C THR A 187 -0.82 5.07 1.46
N VAL A 188 -1.62 4.18 0.87
CA VAL A 188 -1.15 2.90 0.32
C VAL A 188 -0.08 3.11 -0.77
N ASN A 189 -0.22 4.15 -1.59
CA ASN A 189 0.78 4.51 -2.59
C ASN A 189 2.05 5.13 -1.97
N THR A 190 1.96 5.65 -0.73
CA THR A 190 3.03 6.36 -0.05
C THR A 190 3.84 5.48 0.89
N TYR A 191 3.19 4.63 1.71
CA TYR A 191 3.88 3.84 2.73
C TYR A 191 4.59 2.61 2.17
N GLU A 192 5.39 1.93 3.01
CA GLU A 192 6.15 0.71 2.65
C GLU A 192 7.12 0.92 1.47
N GLY A 193 7.62 2.12 1.35
CA GLY A 193 8.32 2.66 0.18
C GLY A 193 7.36 3.42 -0.73
N THR A 194 7.69 4.69 -0.96
CA THR A 194 6.89 5.53 -1.87
C THR A 194 6.94 4.99 -3.30
N HIS A 195 6.01 5.44 -4.12
CA HIS A 195 5.99 5.14 -5.56
C HIS A 195 7.35 5.42 -6.23
N ASP A 196 8.00 6.52 -5.83
CA ASP A 196 9.30 6.93 -6.36
C ASP A 196 10.46 6.08 -5.82
N ILE A 197 10.45 5.73 -4.52
CA ILE A 197 11.46 4.82 -3.96
C ILE A 197 11.47 3.48 -4.70
N HIS A 198 10.30 2.94 -5.02
CA HIS A 198 10.22 1.72 -5.82
C HIS A 198 10.73 1.92 -7.26
N ALA A 199 10.53 3.11 -7.85
CA ALA A 199 11.12 3.44 -9.16
C ALA A 199 12.65 3.44 -9.09
N LEU A 200 13.24 3.99 -8.02
CA LEU A 200 14.70 4.00 -7.82
C LEU A 200 15.27 2.58 -7.60
N ILE A 201 14.56 1.71 -6.88
CA ILE A 201 14.93 0.30 -6.73
C ILE A 201 14.99 -0.39 -8.11
N LEU A 202 13.97 -0.18 -8.94
CA LEU A 202 13.91 -0.73 -10.30
C LEU A 202 14.98 -0.14 -11.22
N GLY A 203 15.21 1.17 -11.14
CA GLY A 203 16.25 1.86 -11.89
C GLY A 203 17.64 1.29 -11.59
N ARG A 204 17.96 1.11 -10.30
CA ARG A 204 19.20 0.47 -9.87
C ARG A 204 19.34 -0.96 -10.40
N ALA A 205 18.28 -1.75 -10.33
CA ALA A 205 18.32 -3.14 -10.81
C ALA A 205 18.61 -3.25 -12.30
N GLN A 206 18.18 -2.26 -13.09
CA GLN A 206 18.40 -2.24 -14.54
C GLN A 206 19.77 -1.68 -14.93
N THR A 207 20.29 -0.71 -14.18
CA THR A 207 21.46 0.07 -14.57
C THR A 207 22.71 -0.26 -13.75
N ASN A 208 22.56 -0.94 -12.60
CA ASN A 208 23.59 -1.09 -11.56
C ASN A 208 24.11 0.23 -10.99
N LEU A 209 23.41 1.34 -11.23
CA LEU A 209 23.76 2.65 -10.68
C LEU A 209 22.87 2.99 -9.52
N GLN A 210 23.47 3.41 -8.40
CA GLN A 210 22.75 3.88 -7.22
C GLN A 210 22.25 5.31 -7.44
N ALA A 211 20.97 5.56 -7.19
CA ALA A 211 20.41 6.91 -7.28
C ALA A 211 20.59 7.73 -5.98
N PHE A 212 20.92 7.06 -4.87
CA PHE A 212 21.27 7.70 -3.60
C PHE A 212 22.78 7.65 -3.38
N PHE A 213 23.33 8.69 -2.75
CA PHE A 213 24.72 8.81 -2.35
C PHE A 213 24.85 8.67 -0.84
#